data_11be6b8de0ca5ea056dae280a60211b6
#
_entry.id   11be6b8de0ca5ea056dae280a60211b6
#
_cell.length_a   1.000
_cell.length_b   1.000
_cell.length_c   1.000
_cell.angle_alpha   90.00
_cell.angle_beta   90.00
_cell.angle_gamma   90.00
#
_symmetry.space_group_name_H-M   'P 1'
#
loop_
_entity.id
_entity.type
_entity.pdbx_description
1 polymer ?
#
loop_
_entity_poly.entity_id
_entity_poly.type
_entity_poly.pdbx_seq_one_letter_code
_entity_poly.pdbx_strand_id
1 'polypeptide(L)'
;MTFAGVPLITLSLLYTQLLNAANTTVPALVTASTILFLAGFGFISIYKYTFHLSRALLAFRKFAESQESALEQDLRVGINSLERSTYRLWRRAGFSGVMLLWIAAYIYVGALLLAVDTRRWGVADSLFAVLFSPSTLWGFITFVSAAFVVSSGAILFFFFVWEGGISHLDAEYSGFVRRFTLIMGLIFVALQPVLIFIDLWLLPGHALSNGVFALSALALFIAFLLFQLFYLMFKDGGLNLNAYIFVGVLLLVFLGAMKDGIAFRTATRAHDQLLSARYVEMVKALTPGSSAVVVSGEEIYNTRCSACHRFDRKLVGPPYNEVLPQFIGRMDALEDFIMNPRPVLPGYPPMPNQGLKPAEVRAVAKYIMDVYLSTRKEAVKDTTKASS
;
A
#
# COMPACT_ATOMS: atom_id res chain seq x y z
N MET A 1 -12.57 -10.69 9.38
CA MET A 1 -13.04 -9.29 9.47
C MET A 1 -12.07 -8.39 10.20
N THR A 2 -11.50 -8.77 11.34
CA THR A 2 -10.47 -8.00 12.07
C THR A 2 -9.24 -7.64 11.22
N PHE A 3 -8.78 -8.56 10.36
CA PHE A 3 -7.61 -8.32 9.50
C PHE A 3 -7.81 -7.26 8.39
N ALA A 4 -9.04 -6.99 7.96
CA ALA A 4 -9.31 -5.98 6.93
C ALA A 4 -9.53 -4.57 7.53
N GLY A 5 -10.01 -4.48 8.77
CA GLY A 5 -10.28 -3.21 9.44
C GLY A 5 -9.01 -2.45 9.84
N VAL A 6 -7.98 -3.17 10.30
CA VAL A 6 -6.72 -2.53 10.75
C VAL A 6 -6.01 -1.80 9.60
N PRO A 7 -5.76 -2.39 8.41
CA PRO A 7 -5.17 -1.67 7.29
C PRO A 7 -6.00 -0.46 6.83
N LEU A 8 -7.34 -0.56 6.82
CA LEU A 8 -8.22 0.54 6.45
C LEU A 8 -8.10 1.73 7.41
N ILE A 9 -8.09 1.48 8.71
CA ILE A 9 -7.91 2.52 9.73
C ILE A 9 -6.53 3.14 9.61
N THR A 10 -5.48 2.34 9.45
CA THR A 10 -4.10 2.82 9.30
C THR A 10 -3.95 3.69 8.06
N LEU A 11 -4.48 3.26 6.91
CA LEU A 11 -4.48 4.05 5.67
C LEU A 11 -5.25 5.36 5.86
N SER A 12 -6.41 5.32 6.52
CA SER A 12 -7.21 6.51 6.80
C SER A 12 -6.42 7.54 7.62
N LEU A 13 -5.71 7.10 8.66
CA LEU A 13 -4.85 7.95 9.48
C LEU A 13 -3.68 8.55 8.70
N LEU A 14 -3.00 7.73 7.87
CA LEU A 14 -1.88 8.18 7.04
C LEU A 14 -2.33 9.23 6.02
N TYR A 15 -3.44 9.00 5.31
CA TYR A 15 -3.99 9.96 4.37
C TYR A 15 -4.41 11.26 5.06
N THR A 16 -4.98 11.16 6.28
CA THR A 16 -5.37 12.33 7.06
C THR A 16 -4.15 13.17 7.43
N GLN A 17 -3.06 12.54 7.90
CA GLN A 17 -1.84 13.26 8.27
C GLN A 17 -1.14 13.90 7.05
N LEU A 18 -1.06 13.18 5.94
CA LEU A 18 -0.37 13.65 4.73
C LEU A 18 -1.09 14.82 4.06
N LEU A 19 -2.41 14.77 3.98
CA LEU A 19 -3.20 15.68 3.14
C LEU A 19 -3.91 16.79 3.91
N ASN A 20 -4.06 16.67 5.22
CA ASN A 20 -4.83 17.62 6.04
C ASN A 20 -4.32 19.07 5.95
N ALA A 21 -3.02 19.25 5.73
CA ALA A 21 -2.42 20.58 5.59
C ALA A 21 -2.74 21.27 4.23
N ALA A 22 -3.09 20.49 3.21
CA ALA A 22 -3.32 20.99 1.85
C ALA A 22 -4.79 20.89 1.43
N ASN A 23 -5.48 19.86 1.88
CA ASN A 23 -6.87 19.61 1.53
C ASN A 23 -7.57 18.85 2.65
N THR A 24 -8.55 19.48 3.30
CA THR A 24 -9.35 18.86 4.38
C THR A 24 -10.44 17.94 3.85
N THR A 25 -10.82 18.05 2.57
CA THR A 25 -11.92 17.29 1.96
C THR A 25 -11.54 15.82 1.78
N VAL A 26 -10.31 15.52 1.30
CA VAL A 26 -9.85 14.13 1.11
C VAL A 26 -9.85 13.36 2.43
N PRO A 27 -9.19 13.84 3.51
CA PRO A 27 -9.24 13.19 4.81
C PRO A 27 -10.67 12.98 5.34
N ALA A 28 -11.54 13.97 5.17
CA ALA A 28 -12.94 13.86 5.61
C ALA A 28 -13.69 12.75 4.86
N LEU A 29 -13.53 12.66 3.53
CA LEU A 29 -14.13 11.61 2.71
C LEU A 29 -13.58 10.21 3.06
N VAL A 30 -12.25 10.07 3.24
CA VAL A 30 -11.62 8.81 3.63
C VAL A 30 -12.12 8.36 5.00
N THR A 31 -12.22 9.28 5.96
CA THR A 31 -12.73 8.98 7.30
C THR A 31 -14.21 8.56 7.27
N ALA A 32 -15.04 9.31 6.56
CA ALA A 32 -16.46 8.99 6.39
C ALA A 32 -16.66 7.62 5.73
N SER A 33 -15.92 7.35 4.65
CA SER A 33 -15.91 6.06 3.98
C SER A 33 -15.52 4.92 4.92
N THR A 34 -14.47 5.10 5.71
CA THR A 34 -13.99 4.10 6.68
C THR A 34 -15.05 3.77 7.73
N ILE A 35 -15.74 4.79 8.27
CA ILE A 35 -16.85 4.60 9.22
C ILE A 35 -17.99 3.80 8.57
N LEU A 36 -18.35 4.15 7.33
CA LEU A 36 -19.39 3.44 6.59
C LEU A 36 -19.01 1.98 6.27
N PHE A 37 -17.72 1.70 5.94
CA PHE A 37 -17.23 0.34 5.79
C PHE A 37 -17.37 -0.47 7.07
N LEU A 38 -16.97 0.09 8.22
CA LEU A 38 -17.07 -0.58 9.51
C LEU A 38 -18.53 -0.86 9.87
N ALA A 39 -19.43 0.10 9.66
CA ALA A 39 -20.86 -0.08 9.85
C ALA A 39 -21.42 -1.15 8.90
N GLY A 40 -21.08 -1.11 7.62
CA GLY A 40 -21.48 -2.10 6.63
C GLY A 40 -21.03 -3.52 7.00
N PHE A 41 -19.79 -3.70 7.45
CA PHE A 41 -19.30 -4.99 7.97
C PHE A 41 -20.05 -5.45 9.22
N GLY A 42 -20.43 -4.52 10.11
CA GLY A 42 -21.30 -4.82 11.26
C GLY A 42 -22.65 -5.39 10.81
N PHE A 43 -23.30 -4.74 9.88
CA PHE A 43 -24.58 -5.20 9.32
C PHE A 43 -24.47 -6.55 8.58
N ILE A 44 -23.40 -6.78 7.81
CA ILE A 44 -23.16 -8.08 7.17
C ILE A 44 -22.88 -9.17 8.21
N SER A 45 -22.24 -8.85 9.32
CA SER A 45 -22.07 -9.79 10.44
C SER A 45 -23.40 -10.15 11.08
N ILE A 46 -24.26 -9.16 11.35
CA ILE A 46 -25.63 -9.40 11.85
C ILE A 46 -26.42 -10.25 10.84
N TYR A 47 -26.32 -9.96 9.54
CA TYR A 47 -26.93 -10.78 8.49
C TYR A 47 -26.48 -12.24 8.59
N LYS A 48 -25.17 -12.51 8.69
CA LYS A 48 -24.63 -13.86 8.76
C LYS A 48 -25.17 -14.63 9.97
N TYR A 49 -25.13 -14.02 11.15
CA TYR A 49 -25.60 -14.67 12.38
C TYR A 49 -27.11 -14.91 12.36
N THR A 50 -27.89 -13.92 11.95
CA THR A 50 -29.35 -14.03 11.90
C THR A 50 -29.83 -14.96 10.79
N PHE A 51 -29.07 -15.11 9.70
CA PHE A 51 -29.35 -16.10 8.65
C PHE A 51 -29.20 -17.54 9.17
N HIS A 52 -28.13 -17.84 9.90
CA HIS A 52 -27.97 -19.17 10.52
C HIS A 52 -29.06 -19.44 11.53
N LEU A 53 -29.41 -18.47 12.36
CA LEU A 53 -30.52 -18.59 13.31
C LEU A 53 -31.86 -18.84 12.61
N SER A 54 -32.15 -18.13 11.54
CA SER A 54 -33.38 -18.32 10.73
C SER A 54 -33.48 -19.72 10.15
N ARG A 55 -32.37 -20.29 9.67
CA ARG A 55 -32.33 -21.68 9.17
C ARG A 55 -32.58 -22.70 10.27
N ALA A 56 -31.97 -22.49 11.45
CA ALA A 56 -32.20 -23.37 12.61
C ALA A 56 -33.66 -23.33 13.08
N LEU A 57 -34.27 -22.13 13.12
CA LEU A 57 -35.70 -21.98 13.48
C LEU A 57 -36.63 -22.63 12.46
N LEU A 58 -36.33 -22.55 11.17
CA LEU A 58 -37.08 -23.24 10.11
C LEU A 58 -37.00 -24.76 10.27
N ALA A 59 -35.83 -25.33 10.58
CA ALA A 59 -35.64 -26.76 10.81
C ALA A 59 -36.42 -27.20 12.06
N PHE A 60 -36.36 -26.40 13.13
CA PHE A 60 -37.08 -26.64 14.36
C PHE A 60 -38.60 -26.59 14.15
N ARG A 61 -39.09 -25.61 13.40
CA ARG A 61 -40.53 -25.52 13.04
C ARG A 61 -41.01 -26.75 12.29
N LYS A 62 -40.26 -27.22 11.27
CA LYS A 62 -40.60 -28.42 10.52
C LYS A 62 -40.66 -29.67 11.42
N PHE A 63 -39.73 -29.77 12.37
CA PHE A 63 -39.72 -30.83 13.36
C PHE A 63 -40.94 -30.74 14.28
N ALA A 64 -41.28 -29.54 14.77
CA ALA A 64 -42.44 -29.31 15.63
C ALA A 64 -43.77 -29.54 14.90
N GLU A 65 -43.85 -29.27 13.61
CA GLU A 65 -45.03 -29.56 12.75
C GLU A 65 -45.20 -31.11 12.55
N SER A 66 -44.10 -31.87 12.52
CA SER A 66 -44.16 -33.33 12.37
C SER A 66 -44.62 -34.07 13.66
N GLN A 67 -44.56 -33.39 14.80
CA GLN A 67 -45.00 -33.88 16.11
C GLN A 67 -46.42 -33.29 16.46
N GLU A 68 -47.44 -33.63 15.71
CA GLU A 68 -48.72 -32.96 15.62
C GLU A 68 -49.53 -32.80 16.93
N SER A 69 -49.20 -33.52 18.02
CA SER A 69 -50.03 -33.59 19.21
C SER A 69 -49.42 -32.99 20.50
N ALA A 70 -48.20 -32.54 20.51
CA ALA A 70 -47.50 -32.27 21.78
C ALA A 70 -47.10 -30.81 22.03
N LEU A 71 -47.22 -29.90 21.07
CA LEU A 71 -46.83 -28.50 21.29
C LEU A 71 -48.05 -27.60 21.61
N GLU A 72 -47.93 -26.97 22.76
CA GLU A 72 -48.87 -25.94 23.24
C GLU A 72 -49.02 -24.79 22.23
N GLN A 73 -50.25 -24.32 22.00
CA GLN A 73 -50.57 -23.32 20.97
C GLN A 73 -49.77 -22.02 21.14
N ASP A 74 -49.51 -21.60 22.38
CA ASP A 74 -48.72 -20.41 22.69
C ASP A 74 -47.26 -20.55 22.24
N LEU A 75 -46.68 -21.76 22.38
CA LEU A 75 -45.31 -22.01 21.92
C LEU A 75 -45.18 -21.92 20.38
N ARG A 76 -46.17 -22.42 19.65
CA ARG A 76 -46.25 -22.30 18.18
C ARG A 76 -46.34 -20.85 17.75
N VAL A 77 -47.16 -20.04 18.41
CA VAL A 77 -47.28 -18.61 18.14
C VAL A 77 -45.93 -17.91 18.41
N GLY A 78 -45.27 -18.23 19.51
CA GLY A 78 -43.95 -17.73 19.88
C GLY A 78 -42.87 -18.04 18.83
N ILE A 79 -42.79 -19.28 18.38
CA ILE A 79 -41.85 -19.74 17.34
C ILE A 79 -42.08 -18.99 16.04
N ASN A 80 -43.32 -18.86 15.58
CA ASN A 80 -43.69 -18.17 14.36
C ASN A 80 -43.38 -16.64 14.41
N SER A 81 -43.58 -16.00 15.58
CA SER A 81 -43.26 -14.62 15.79
C SER A 81 -41.74 -14.36 15.75
N LEU A 82 -40.96 -15.25 16.37
CA LEU A 82 -39.48 -15.20 16.40
C LEU A 82 -38.91 -15.42 15.00
N GLU A 83 -39.43 -16.41 14.26
CA GLU A 83 -39.04 -16.64 12.86
C GLU A 83 -39.27 -15.43 11.98
N ARG A 84 -40.48 -14.83 12.04
CA ARG A 84 -40.81 -13.62 11.26
C ARG A 84 -39.91 -12.43 11.63
N SER A 85 -39.58 -12.28 12.90
CA SER A 85 -38.70 -11.20 13.38
C SER A 85 -37.27 -11.40 12.91
N THR A 86 -36.74 -12.62 13.03
CA THR A 86 -35.41 -12.99 12.54
C THR A 86 -35.30 -12.87 11.03
N TYR A 87 -36.33 -13.29 10.27
CA TYR A 87 -36.39 -13.14 8.83
C TYR A 87 -36.35 -11.65 8.40
N ARG A 88 -37.12 -10.79 9.06
CA ARG A 88 -37.10 -9.34 8.78
C ARG A 88 -35.74 -8.74 9.12
N LEU A 89 -35.14 -9.16 10.21
CA LEU A 89 -33.85 -8.63 10.66
C LEU A 89 -32.73 -9.00 9.69
N TRP A 90 -32.56 -10.27 9.31
CA TRP A 90 -31.50 -10.66 8.41
C TRP A 90 -31.66 -10.03 7.02
N ARG A 91 -32.88 -9.92 6.50
CA ARG A 91 -33.14 -9.28 5.22
C ARG A 91 -32.77 -7.79 5.24
N ARG A 92 -33.19 -7.07 6.31
CA ARG A 92 -32.85 -5.65 6.46
C ARG A 92 -31.34 -5.46 6.68
N ALA A 93 -30.74 -6.24 7.55
CA ALA A 93 -29.31 -6.16 7.83
C ALA A 93 -28.47 -6.45 6.57
N GLY A 94 -28.82 -7.48 5.80
CA GLY A 94 -28.15 -7.80 4.55
C GLY A 94 -28.23 -6.66 3.53
N PHE A 95 -29.43 -6.15 3.29
CA PHE A 95 -29.62 -5.05 2.36
C PHE A 95 -28.89 -3.77 2.81
N SER A 96 -29.06 -3.38 4.07
CA SER A 96 -28.40 -2.18 4.62
C SER A 96 -26.87 -2.33 4.61
N GLY A 97 -26.36 -3.51 4.95
CA GLY A 97 -24.92 -3.78 4.93
C GLY A 97 -24.32 -3.63 3.54
N VAL A 98 -24.97 -4.23 2.52
CA VAL A 98 -24.53 -4.11 1.12
C VAL A 98 -24.59 -2.65 0.66
N MET A 99 -25.68 -1.95 0.91
CA MET A 99 -25.83 -0.54 0.52
C MET A 99 -24.77 0.36 1.16
N LEU A 100 -24.49 0.17 2.45
CA LEU A 100 -23.44 0.92 3.15
C LEU A 100 -22.05 0.64 2.56
N LEU A 101 -21.75 -0.61 2.24
CA LEU A 101 -20.47 -0.96 1.59
C LEU A 101 -20.34 -0.34 0.20
N TRP A 102 -21.41 -0.30 -0.58
CA TRP A 102 -21.41 0.35 -1.90
C TRP A 102 -21.21 1.87 -1.80
N ILE A 103 -21.92 2.52 -0.90
CA ILE A 103 -21.77 3.97 -0.65
C ILE A 103 -20.35 4.27 -0.15
N ALA A 104 -19.85 3.48 0.80
CA ALA A 104 -18.49 3.61 1.31
C ALA A 104 -17.45 3.48 0.19
N ALA A 105 -17.55 2.45 -0.65
CA ALA A 105 -16.66 2.24 -1.78
C ALA A 105 -16.70 3.42 -2.77
N TYR A 106 -17.88 3.93 -3.06
CA TYR A 106 -18.06 5.10 -3.94
C TYR A 106 -17.36 6.35 -3.40
N ILE A 107 -17.58 6.66 -2.13
CA ILE A 107 -16.94 7.80 -1.45
C ILE A 107 -15.43 7.62 -1.40
N TYR A 108 -14.95 6.41 -1.12
CA TYR A 108 -13.53 6.10 -1.05
C TYR A 108 -12.82 6.29 -2.41
N VAL A 109 -13.43 5.81 -3.49
CA VAL A 109 -12.92 6.02 -4.86
C VAL A 109 -12.86 7.52 -5.19
N GLY A 110 -13.91 8.28 -4.85
CA GLY A 110 -13.91 9.74 -5.04
C GLY A 110 -12.80 10.45 -4.26
N ALA A 111 -12.53 10.01 -3.02
CA ALA A 111 -11.45 10.55 -2.20
C ALA A 111 -10.07 10.26 -2.81
N LEU A 112 -9.83 9.03 -3.30
CA LEU A 112 -8.56 8.66 -3.93
C LEU A 112 -8.30 9.44 -5.21
N LEU A 113 -9.31 9.62 -6.06
CA LEU A 113 -9.19 10.39 -7.30
C LEU A 113 -8.94 11.87 -7.03
N LEU A 114 -9.59 12.45 -6.02
CA LEU A 114 -9.29 13.82 -5.58
C LEU A 114 -7.87 13.94 -5.03
N ALA A 115 -7.37 12.93 -4.31
CA ALA A 115 -6.01 12.92 -3.78
C ALA A 115 -4.94 12.99 -4.87
N VAL A 116 -5.19 12.39 -6.03
CA VAL A 116 -4.30 12.44 -7.21
C VAL A 116 -4.43 13.75 -7.99
N ASP A 117 -5.61 14.35 -8.02
CA ASP A 117 -5.85 15.60 -8.75
C ASP A 117 -5.55 16.83 -7.90
N THR A 118 -4.26 17.12 -7.71
CA THR A 118 -3.77 18.24 -6.88
C THR A 118 -4.24 19.61 -7.35
N ARG A 119 -4.63 19.76 -8.62
CA ARG A 119 -5.17 21.02 -9.15
C ARG A 119 -6.54 21.37 -8.57
N ARG A 120 -7.30 20.34 -8.16
CA ARG A 120 -8.64 20.51 -7.59
C ARG A 120 -8.62 20.75 -6.07
N TRP A 121 -7.47 20.64 -5.41
CA TRP A 121 -7.38 20.78 -3.96
C TRP A 121 -7.82 22.16 -3.46
N GLY A 122 -7.52 23.22 -4.21
CA GLY A 122 -7.94 24.58 -3.85
C GLY A 122 -9.34 25.00 -4.33
N VAL A 123 -9.99 24.17 -5.18
CA VAL A 123 -11.26 24.51 -5.83
C VAL A 123 -12.40 23.58 -5.41
N ALA A 124 -12.09 22.46 -4.75
CA ALA A 124 -13.08 21.47 -4.33
C ALA A 124 -13.83 21.92 -3.07
N ASP A 125 -14.57 23.03 -3.18
CA ASP A 125 -15.33 23.62 -2.08
C ASP A 125 -16.61 22.82 -1.73
N SER A 126 -16.98 21.82 -2.52
CA SER A 126 -18.20 21.05 -2.34
C SER A 126 -17.96 19.55 -2.46
N LEU A 127 -18.33 18.80 -1.44
CA LEU A 127 -18.39 17.34 -1.46
C LEU A 127 -19.18 16.80 -2.67
N PHE A 128 -20.25 17.49 -3.05
CA PHE A 128 -21.07 17.11 -4.21
C PHE A 128 -20.27 17.21 -5.52
N ALA A 129 -19.46 18.24 -5.70
CA ALA A 129 -18.63 18.40 -6.90
C ALA A 129 -17.61 17.26 -7.07
N VAL A 130 -17.12 16.69 -5.97
CA VAL A 130 -16.22 15.54 -6.00
C VAL A 130 -17.00 14.26 -6.30
N LEU A 131 -18.09 14.00 -5.58
CA LEU A 131 -18.85 12.77 -5.69
C LEU A 131 -19.57 12.62 -7.05
N PHE A 132 -20.07 13.72 -7.63
CA PHE A 132 -20.74 13.70 -8.92
C PHE A 132 -19.82 14.04 -10.11
N SER A 133 -18.49 14.00 -9.91
CA SER A 133 -17.56 14.19 -11.02
C SER A 133 -17.55 12.98 -11.96
N PRO A 134 -17.42 13.19 -13.29
CA PRO A 134 -17.31 12.08 -14.25
C PRO A 134 -16.17 11.12 -13.93
N SER A 135 -15.03 11.63 -13.40
CA SER A 135 -13.90 10.83 -12.98
C SER A 135 -14.26 9.88 -11.82
N THR A 136 -15.03 10.35 -10.82
CA THR A 136 -15.47 9.51 -9.70
C THR A 136 -16.44 8.43 -10.16
N LEU A 137 -17.40 8.77 -11.02
CA LEU A 137 -18.32 7.79 -11.59
C LEU A 137 -17.56 6.72 -12.38
N TRP A 138 -16.62 7.14 -13.22
CA TRP A 138 -15.80 6.22 -14.01
C TRP A 138 -14.91 5.34 -13.14
N GLY A 139 -14.18 5.94 -12.20
CA GLY A 139 -13.34 5.20 -11.25
C GLY A 139 -14.13 4.17 -10.45
N PHE A 140 -15.37 4.47 -10.09
CA PHE A 140 -16.24 3.52 -9.41
C PHE A 140 -16.66 2.36 -10.31
N ILE A 141 -16.98 2.61 -11.59
CA ILE A 141 -17.25 1.55 -12.58
C ILE A 141 -16.02 0.63 -12.72
N THR A 142 -14.83 1.21 -12.81
CA THR A 142 -13.56 0.45 -12.86
C THR A 142 -13.35 -0.39 -11.61
N PHE A 143 -13.59 0.18 -10.42
CA PHE A 143 -13.51 -0.53 -9.15
C PHE A 143 -14.49 -1.71 -9.08
N VAL A 144 -15.76 -1.50 -9.45
CA VAL A 144 -16.78 -2.55 -9.46
C VAL A 144 -16.41 -3.66 -10.45
N SER A 145 -15.95 -3.30 -11.63
CA SER A 145 -15.48 -4.28 -12.63
C SER A 145 -14.33 -5.12 -12.09
N ALA A 146 -13.33 -4.51 -11.48
CA ALA A 146 -12.22 -5.21 -10.84
C ALA A 146 -12.69 -6.14 -9.70
N ALA A 147 -13.66 -5.68 -8.89
CA ALA A 147 -14.25 -6.49 -7.82
C ALA A 147 -14.93 -7.76 -8.35
N PHE A 148 -15.61 -7.70 -9.50
CA PHE A 148 -16.17 -8.89 -10.14
C PHE A 148 -15.10 -9.85 -10.67
N VAL A 149 -14.00 -9.35 -11.23
CA VAL A 149 -12.85 -10.18 -11.64
C VAL A 149 -12.26 -10.90 -10.44
N VAL A 150 -11.99 -10.16 -9.36
CA VAL A 150 -11.45 -10.72 -8.10
C VAL A 150 -12.39 -11.77 -7.51
N SER A 151 -13.67 -11.46 -7.43
CA SER A 151 -14.68 -12.39 -6.89
C SER A 151 -14.77 -13.66 -7.74
N SER A 152 -14.72 -13.53 -9.06
CA SER A 152 -14.73 -14.68 -9.96
C SER A 152 -13.51 -15.57 -9.77
N GLY A 153 -12.31 -15.00 -9.73
CA GLY A 153 -11.07 -15.76 -9.48
C GLY A 153 -11.08 -16.42 -8.09
N ALA A 154 -11.54 -15.70 -7.08
CA ALA A 154 -11.62 -16.22 -5.71
C ALA A 154 -12.64 -17.36 -5.59
N ILE A 155 -13.84 -17.25 -6.17
CA ILE A 155 -14.84 -18.31 -6.16
C ILE A 155 -14.30 -19.56 -6.88
N LEU A 156 -13.69 -19.41 -8.07
CA LEU A 156 -13.13 -20.54 -8.80
C LEU A 156 -12.03 -21.25 -7.99
N PHE A 157 -11.20 -20.51 -7.27
CA PHE A 157 -10.11 -21.08 -6.50
C PHE A 157 -10.60 -21.68 -5.17
N PHE A 158 -11.23 -20.87 -4.29
CA PHE A 158 -11.59 -21.32 -2.93
C PHE A 158 -12.72 -22.33 -2.94
N PHE A 159 -13.73 -22.14 -3.79
CA PHE A 159 -14.88 -23.01 -3.80
C PHE A 159 -14.59 -24.36 -4.49
N PHE A 160 -13.74 -24.40 -5.53
CA PHE A 160 -13.52 -25.61 -6.32
C PHE A 160 -12.20 -26.32 -6.04
N VAL A 161 -11.19 -25.64 -5.47
CA VAL A 161 -9.85 -26.21 -5.28
C VAL A 161 -9.48 -26.32 -3.80
N TRP A 162 -9.69 -25.24 -3.02
CA TRP A 162 -9.14 -25.15 -1.67
C TRP A 162 -9.90 -25.97 -0.62
N GLU A 163 -11.20 -25.96 -0.61
CA GLU A 163 -12.02 -26.59 0.44
C GLU A 163 -12.36 -28.08 0.17
N GLY A 164 -11.52 -28.78 -0.57
CA GLY A 164 -11.79 -30.18 -0.94
C GLY A 164 -12.93 -30.34 -1.93
N GLY A 165 -13.37 -29.21 -2.48
CA GLY A 165 -14.28 -29.13 -3.61
C GLY A 165 -15.69 -29.59 -3.35
N ILE A 166 -16.30 -29.90 -4.43
CA ILE A 166 -17.68 -30.15 -4.76
C ILE A 166 -18.27 -31.45 -4.11
N SER A 167 -17.46 -32.24 -3.43
CA SER A 167 -17.87 -33.61 -2.98
C SER A 167 -19.11 -33.67 -2.05
N HIS A 168 -19.49 -32.51 -1.50
CA HIS A 168 -20.65 -32.40 -0.59
C HIS A 168 -21.79 -31.55 -1.16
N LEU A 169 -21.66 -31.07 -2.42
CA LEU A 169 -22.64 -30.19 -3.04
C LEU A 169 -23.38 -30.93 -4.16
N ASP A 170 -24.62 -30.53 -4.37
CA ASP A 170 -25.40 -30.96 -5.52
C ASP A 170 -24.69 -30.61 -6.83
N ALA A 171 -24.61 -31.56 -7.77
CA ALA A 171 -23.95 -31.42 -9.04
C ALA A 171 -24.57 -30.29 -9.88
N GLU A 172 -25.88 -30.09 -9.80
CA GLU A 172 -26.58 -29.01 -10.49
C GLU A 172 -26.17 -27.64 -9.94
N TYR A 173 -26.11 -27.49 -8.63
CA TYR A 173 -25.70 -26.24 -7.98
C TYR A 173 -24.22 -25.90 -8.29
N SER A 174 -23.35 -26.88 -8.21
CA SER A 174 -21.92 -26.67 -8.52
C SER A 174 -21.70 -26.29 -9.99
N GLY A 175 -22.44 -26.94 -10.90
CA GLY A 175 -22.46 -26.61 -12.33
C GLY A 175 -22.94 -25.16 -12.59
N PHE A 176 -24.01 -24.76 -11.91
CA PHE A 176 -24.51 -23.39 -11.97
C PHE A 176 -23.47 -22.36 -11.50
N VAL A 177 -22.91 -22.55 -10.30
CA VAL A 177 -21.90 -21.65 -9.72
C VAL A 177 -20.69 -21.52 -10.67
N ARG A 178 -20.20 -22.64 -11.17
CA ARG A 178 -19.10 -22.65 -12.12
C ARG A 178 -19.41 -21.82 -13.37
N ARG A 179 -20.51 -22.14 -14.07
CA ARG A 179 -20.89 -21.47 -15.31
C ARG A 179 -21.11 -19.97 -15.10
N PHE A 180 -21.83 -19.60 -14.04
CA PHE A 180 -22.07 -18.21 -13.68
C PHE A 180 -20.76 -17.44 -13.42
N THR A 181 -19.86 -18.03 -12.63
CA THR A 181 -18.58 -17.41 -12.27
C THR A 181 -17.68 -17.25 -13.49
N LEU A 182 -17.61 -18.25 -14.38
CA LEU A 182 -16.81 -18.17 -15.61
C LEU A 182 -17.36 -17.10 -16.56
N ILE A 183 -18.67 -16.99 -16.73
CA ILE A 183 -19.29 -15.97 -17.56
C ILE A 183 -19.01 -14.57 -16.99
N MET A 184 -19.20 -14.39 -15.69
CA MET A 184 -18.91 -13.10 -15.03
C MET A 184 -17.42 -12.75 -15.16
N GLY A 185 -16.52 -13.68 -14.86
CA GLY A 185 -15.08 -13.48 -15.01
C GLY A 185 -14.70 -13.09 -16.44
N LEU A 186 -15.23 -13.80 -17.44
CA LEU A 186 -14.94 -13.54 -18.84
C LEU A 186 -15.41 -12.13 -19.28
N ILE A 187 -16.64 -11.74 -18.93
CA ILE A 187 -17.21 -10.43 -19.29
C ILE A 187 -16.35 -9.32 -18.67
N PHE A 188 -16.10 -9.39 -17.35
CA PHE A 188 -15.42 -8.31 -16.65
C PHE A 188 -13.91 -8.27 -16.94
N VAL A 189 -13.26 -9.39 -17.24
CA VAL A 189 -11.87 -9.40 -17.72
C VAL A 189 -11.78 -8.83 -19.15
N ALA A 190 -12.72 -9.16 -20.03
CA ALA A 190 -12.78 -8.58 -21.38
C ALA A 190 -12.97 -7.06 -21.37
N LEU A 191 -13.62 -6.53 -20.32
CA LEU A 191 -13.83 -5.10 -20.14
C LEU A 191 -12.57 -4.37 -19.63
N GLN A 192 -11.64 -5.06 -18.94
CA GLN A 192 -10.47 -4.42 -18.30
C GLN A 192 -9.60 -3.60 -19.28
N PRO A 193 -9.29 -4.03 -20.51
CA PRO A 193 -8.49 -3.23 -21.44
C PRO A 193 -9.10 -1.85 -21.73
N VAL A 194 -10.41 -1.80 -21.92
CA VAL A 194 -11.14 -0.55 -22.18
C VAL A 194 -11.09 0.35 -20.94
N LEU A 195 -11.31 -0.23 -19.76
CA LEU A 195 -11.30 0.50 -18.50
C LEU A 195 -9.91 1.06 -18.19
N ILE A 196 -8.84 0.27 -18.37
CA ILE A 196 -7.45 0.71 -18.17
C ILE A 196 -7.09 1.84 -19.14
N PHE A 197 -7.52 1.76 -20.40
CA PHE A 197 -7.25 2.80 -21.39
C PHE A 197 -7.94 4.12 -21.02
N ILE A 198 -9.22 4.08 -20.66
CA ILE A 198 -9.98 5.28 -20.29
C ILE A 198 -9.47 5.85 -18.95
N ASP A 199 -9.08 4.98 -18.01
CA ASP A 199 -8.47 5.39 -16.75
C ASP A 199 -7.17 6.19 -16.97
N LEU A 200 -6.30 5.71 -17.88
CA LEU A 200 -5.11 6.46 -18.30
C LEU A 200 -5.45 7.81 -18.95
N TRP A 201 -6.50 7.86 -19.74
CA TRP A 201 -6.92 9.09 -20.42
C TRP A 201 -7.49 10.12 -19.43
N LEU A 202 -8.21 9.67 -18.42
CA LEU A 202 -8.79 10.54 -17.39
C LEU A 202 -7.77 10.95 -16.31
N LEU A 203 -6.62 10.27 -16.24
CA LEU A 203 -5.59 10.57 -15.25
C LEU A 203 -5.00 11.96 -15.51
N PRO A 204 -4.86 12.83 -14.48
CA PRO A 204 -4.26 14.14 -14.64
C PRO A 204 -2.83 14.07 -15.20
N GLY A 205 -2.48 14.95 -16.14
CA GLY A 205 -1.17 14.93 -16.84
C GLY A 205 0.03 14.99 -15.90
N HIS A 206 -0.10 15.64 -14.74
CA HIS A 206 0.97 15.70 -13.72
C HIS A 206 1.14 14.42 -12.93
N ALA A 207 0.20 13.48 -13.00
CA ALA A 207 0.30 12.15 -12.41
C ALA A 207 0.87 11.10 -13.39
N LEU A 208 0.94 11.43 -14.67
CA LEU A 208 1.47 10.55 -15.70
C LEU A 208 3.00 10.44 -15.61
N SER A 209 3.51 9.23 -15.71
CA SER A 209 4.94 8.92 -15.73
C SER A 209 5.21 7.66 -16.54
N ASN A 210 6.46 7.44 -16.93
CA ASN A 210 6.87 6.22 -17.63
C ASN A 210 6.52 4.95 -16.82
N GLY A 211 6.60 5.02 -15.49
CA GLY A 211 6.21 3.92 -14.61
C GLY A 211 4.71 3.60 -14.67
N VAL A 212 3.86 4.63 -14.73
CA VAL A 212 2.40 4.47 -14.89
C VAL A 212 2.08 3.80 -16.23
N PHE A 213 2.69 4.23 -17.32
CA PHE A 213 2.50 3.62 -18.64
C PHE A 213 3.00 2.18 -18.69
N ALA A 214 4.20 1.91 -18.15
CA ALA A 214 4.78 0.56 -18.13
C ALA A 214 3.91 -0.43 -17.34
N LEU A 215 3.43 -0.04 -16.15
CA LEU A 215 2.55 -0.88 -15.34
C LEU A 215 1.18 -1.09 -15.99
N SER A 216 0.64 -0.06 -16.65
CA SER A 216 -0.62 -0.20 -17.40
C SER A 216 -0.48 -1.15 -18.59
N ALA A 217 0.62 -1.07 -19.33
CA ALA A 217 0.91 -2.00 -20.44
C ALA A 217 1.04 -3.45 -19.93
N LEU A 218 1.73 -3.64 -18.80
CA LEU A 218 1.84 -4.96 -18.17
C LEU A 218 0.47 -5.46 -17.66
N ALA A 219 -0.35 -4.59 -17.07
CA ALA A 219 -1.70 -4.92 -16.64
C ALA A 219 -2.61 -5.33 -17.82
N LEU A 220 -2.50 -4.64 -18.97
CA LEU A 220 -3.19 -5.01 -20.20
C LEU A 220 -2.76 -6.41 -20.70
N PHE A 221 -1.47 -6.70 -20.65
CA PHE A 221 -0.96 -8.02 -21.02
C PHE A 221 -1.50 -9.13 -20.10
N ILE A 222 -1.49 -8.90 -18.78
CA ILE A 222 -2.06 -9.84 -17.80
C ILE A 222 -3.58 -10.00 -18.00
N ALA A 223 -4.32 -8.91 -18.25
CA ALA A 223 -5.75 -8.97 -18.53
C ALA A 223 -6.03 -9.81 -19.79
N PHE A 224 -5.21 -9.69 -20.84
CA PHE A 224 -5.32 -10.53 -22.03
C PHE A 224 -5.06 -12.01 -21.72
N LEU A 225 -4.01 -12.33 -20.94
CA LEU A 225 -3.75 -13.71 -20.53
C LEU A 225 -4.90 -14.28 -19.69
N LEU A 226 -5.43 -13.50 -18.76
CA LEU A 226 -6.59 -13.90 -17.95
C LEU A 226 -7.80 -14.16 -18.83
N PHE A 227 -8.07 -13.32 -19.83
CA PHE A 227 -9.16 -13.55 -20.76
C PHE A 227 -9.01 -14.91 -21.47
N GLN A 228 -7.80 -15.24 -21.95
CA GLN A 228 -7.54 -16.53 -22.56
C GLN A 228 -7.76 -17.71 -21.60
N LEU A 229 -7.31 -17.58 -20.35
CA LEU A 229 -7.50 -18.61 -19.32
C LEU A 229 -8.98 -18.82 -18.99
N PHE A 230 -9.75 -17.75 -18.78
CA PHE A 230 -11.20 -17.83 -18.57
C PHE A 230 -11.93 -18.44 -19.76
N TYR A 231 -11.54 -18.04 -20.99
CA TYR A 231 -12.12 -18.57 -22.22
C TYR A 231 -11.84 -20.07 -22.40
N LEU A 232 -10.59 -20.51 -22.17
CA LEU A 232 -10.23 -21.93 -22.23
C LEU A 232 -11.04 -22.74 -21.21
N MET A 233 -11.13 -22.28 -19.96
CA MET A 233 -11.93 -22.98 -18.94
C MET A 233 -13.43 -23.00 -19.27
N PHE A 234 -13.95 -21.96 -19.90
CA PHE A 234 -15.33 -21.92 -20.34
C PHE A 234 -15.61 -22.93 -21.47
N LYS A 235 -14.66 -23.05 -22.43
CA LYS A 235 -14.77 -23.94 -23.59
C LYS A 235 -14.53 -25.40 -23.21
N ASP A 236 -13.44 -25.71 -22.49
CA ASP A 236 -12.98 -27.08 -22.26
C ASP A 236 -13.68 -27.78 -21.08
N GLY A 237 -14.39 -27.01 -20.29
CA GLY A 237 -15.13 -27.56 -19.16
C GLY A 237 -14.27 -28.02 -17.96
N GLY A 238 -12.93 -27.96 -18.03
CA GLY A 238 -12.02 -28.32 -16.95
C GLY A 238 -11.86 -27.25 -15.87
N LEU A 239 -11.31 -27.63 -14.71
CA LEU A 239 -11.00 -26.72 -13.60
C LEU A 239 -9.48 -26.60 -13.35
N ASN A 240 -8.67 -27.14 -14.23
CA ASN A 240 -7.22 -27.25 -14.04
C ASN A 240 -6.49 -25.92 -14.03
N LEU A 241 -7.13 -24.85 -14.55
CA LEU A 241 -6.53 -23.52 -14.65
C LEU A 241 -6.95 -22.57 -13.52
N ASN A 242 -7.74 -23.02 -12.54
CA ASN A 242 -8.25 -22.19 -11.44
C ASN A 242 -7.15 -21.47 -10.67
N ALA A 243 -6.06 -22.17 -10.32
CA ALA A 243 -4.94 -21.58 -9.60
C ALA A 243 -4.23 -20.48 -10.41
N TYR A 244 -4.04 -20.71 -11.72
CA TYR A 244 -3.41 -19.72 -12.61
C TYR A 244 -4.29 -18.48 -12.77
N ILE A 245 -5.62 -18.65 -12.89
CA ILE A 245 -6.57 -17.53 -12.91
C ILE A 245 -6.48 -16.75 -11.61
N PHE A 246 -6.49 -17.42 -10.45
CA PHE A 246 -6.44 -16.75 -9.17
C PHE A 246 -5.14 -15.95 -8.98
N VAL A 247 -3.99 -16.54 -9.29
CA VAL A 247 -2.68 -15.85 -9.25
C VAL A 247 -2.65 -14.69 -10.24
N GLY A 248 -3.13 -14.88 -11.46
CA GLY A 248 -3.19 -13.82 -12.47
C GLY A 248 -4.09 -12.65 -12.06
N VAL A 249 -5.22 -12.93 -11.40
CA VAL A 249 -6.12 -11.91 -10.83
C VAL A 249 -5.43 -11.13 -9.71
N LEU A 250 -4.74 -11.81 -8.80
CA LEU A 250 -3.95 -11.15 -7.75
C LEU A 250 -2.86 -10.26 -8.34
N LEU A 251 -2.17 -10.75 -9.39
CA LEU A 251 -1.15 -9.98 -10.09
C LEU A 251 -1.75 -8.74 -10.76
N LEU A 252 -2.91 -8.87 -11.43
CA LEU A 252 -3.61 -7.73 -12.04
C LEU A 252 -3.95 -6.64 -11.02
N VAL A 253 -4.49 -7.03 -9.86
CA VAL A 253 -4.80 -6.11 -8.76
C VAL A 253 -3.54 -5.45 -8.21
N PHE A 254 -2.48 -6.23 -8.04
CA PHE A 254 -1.19 -5.73 -7.57
C PHE A 254 -0.59 -4.69 -8.52
N LEU A 255 -0.62 -4.95 -9.84
CA LEU A 255 -0.16 -4.00 -10.85
C LEU A 255 -0.99 -2.71 -10.86
N GLY A 256 -2.31 -2.83 -10.71
CA GLY A 256 -3.21 -1.68 -10.56
C GLY A 256 -2.84 -0.83 -9.33
N ALA A 257 -2.69 -1.46 -8.18
CA ALA A 257 -2.31 -0.77 -6.95
C ALA A 257 -0.92 -0.11 -7.04
N MET A 258 0.05 -0.77 -7.68
CA MET A 258 1.37 -0.17 -7.95
C MET A 258 1.28 1.03 -8.89
N LYS A 259 0.51 0.93 -9.97
CA LYS A 259 0.26 2.03 -10.91
C LYS A 259 -0.33 3.24 -10.18
N ASP A 260 -1.37 3.03 -9.38
CA ASP A 260 -2.03 4.09 -8.62
C ASP A 260 -1.09 4.71 -7.57
N GLY A 261 -0.28 3.90 -6.90
CA GLY A 261 0.75 4.37 -5.96
C GLY A 261 1.82 5.23 -6.63
N ILE A 262 2.26 4.88 -7.85
CA ILE A 262 3.22 5.71 -8.64
C ILE A 262 2.53 7.00 -9.10
N ALA A 263 1.30 6.93 -9.61
CA ALA A 263 0.54 8.09 -10.02
C ALA A 263 0.36 9.08 -8.87
N PHE A 264 -0.02 8.60 -7.69
CA PHE A 264 -0.16 9.40 -6.47
C PHE A 264 1.16 10.07 -6.07
N ARG A 265 2.26 9.31 -5.98
CA ARG A 265 3.59 9.87 -5.63
C ARG A 265 4.05 10.92 -6.64
N THR A 266 3.77 10.71 -7.92
CA THR A 266 4.14 11.65 -8.98
C THR A 266 3.31 12.93 -8.85
N ALA A 267 2.02 12.81 -8.59
CA ALA A 267 1.09 13.93 -8.42
C ALA A 267 1.38 14.77 -7.17
N THR A 268 1.72 14.12 -6.05
CA THR A 268 1.94 14.80 -4.74
C THR A 268 3.37 15.28 -4.53
N ARG A 269 4.30 15.00 -5.45
CA ARG A 269 5.73 15.29 -5.28
C ARG A 269 6.03 16.73 -4.88
N ALA A 270 5.36 17.70 -5.49
CA ALA A 270 5.56 19.12 -5.16
C ALA A 270 5.06 19.45 -3.75
N HIS A 271 3.95 18.83 -3.33
CA HIS A 271 3.40 18.96 -1.98
C HIS A 271 4.34 18.34 -0.93
N ASP A 272 4.88 17.15 -1.19
CA ASP A 272 5.84 16.48 -0.30
C ASP A 272 7.12 17.31 -0.12
N GLN A 273 7.59 17.97 -1.18
CA GLN A 273 8.73 18.87 -1.11
C GLN A 273 8.44 20.10 -0.24
N LEU A 274 7.23 20.68 -0.34
CA LEU A 274 6.81 21.80 0.51
C LEU A 274 6.69 21.40 1.97
N LEU A 275 6.11 20.24 2.25
CA LEU A 275 5.97 19.71 3.62
C LEU A 275 7.34 19.44 4.24
N SER A 276 8.25 18.83 3.50
CA SER A 276 9.60 18.55 3.99
C SER A 276 10.39 19.84 4.25
N ALA A 277 10.27 20.85 3.40
CA ALA A 277 10.90 22.16 3.62
C ALA A 277 10.35 22.84 4.88
N ARG A 278 9.02 22.88 5.05
CA ARG A 278 8.37 23.43 6.25
C ARG A 278 8.74 22.67 7.53
N TYR A 279 8.83 21.34 7.44
CA TYR A 279 9.26 20.52 8.57
C TYR A 279 10.69 20.88 9.00
N VAL A 280 11.62 21.03 8.05
CA VAL A 280 13.00 21.43 8.33
C VAL A 280 13.05 22.82 8.98
N GLU A 281 12.28 23.78 8.48
CA GLU A 281 12.16 25.12 9.07
C GLU A 281 11.61 25.08 10.50
N MET A 282 10.57 24.28 10.71
CA MET A 282 9.94 24.14 12.04
C MET A 282 10.92 23.48 13.04
N VAL A 283 11.61 22.41 12.63
CA VAL A 283 12.64 21.78 13.47
C VAL A 283 13.75 22.78 13.79
N LYS A 284 14.20 23.56 12.82
CA LYS A 284 15.21 24.62 13.03
C LYS A 284 14.72 25.71 13.98
N ALA A 285 13.44 26.09 13.93
CA ALA A 285 12.84 27.06 14.83
C ALA A 285 12.67 26.53 16.27
N LEU A 286 12.33 25.25 16.41
CA LEU A 286 12.14 24.59 17.72
C LEU A 286 13.45 24.21 18.39
N THR A 287 14.56 24.22 17.66
CA THR A 287 15.90 23.97 18.17
C THR A 287 16.75 25.25 18.06
N PRO A 288 16.49 26.30 18.90
CA PRO A 288 17.28 27.53 18.92
C PRO A 288 18.71 27.19 19.37
N GLY A 289 19.66 27.30 18.46
CA GLY A 289 21.07 26.90 18.67
C GLY A 289 21.50 25.63 17.91
N SER A 290 20.57 24.89 17.35
CA SER A 290 20.82 23.91 16.28
C SER A 290 20.79 24.64 14.94
N SER A 291 21.75 25.54 14.72
CA SER A 291 22.34 25.66 13.36
C SER A 291 22.54 24.27 12.89
N ALA A 292 21.88 23.82 11.81
CA ALA A 292 21.84 22.46 11.29
C ALA A 292 22.62 21.52 12.21
N VAL A 293 22.16 20.41 12.71
CA VAL A 293 23.06 19.49 13.40
C VAL A 293 24.28 19.49 12.53
N VAL A 294 25.24 20.35 12.88
CA VAL A 294 26.59 20.24 12.36
C VAL A 294 27.01 18.97 13.03
N VAL A 295 26.71 17.87 12.33
CA VAL A 295 27.22 16.59 12.73
C VAL A 295 28.70 16.86 12.81
N SER A 296 29.19 17.03 14.03
CA SER A 296 30.57 17.43 14.22
C SER A 296 31.40 16.33 13.59
N GLY A 297 32.08 16.62 12.53
CA GLY A 297 32.97 15.63 11.89
C GLY A 297 33.92 15.06 12.92
N GLU A 298 34.30 15.85 13.94
CA GLU A 298 35.06 15.43 15.09
C GLU A 298 34.34 14.40 15.96
N GLU A 299 33.06 14.62 16.23
CA GLU A 299 32.26 13.68 17.06
C GLU A 299 32.11 12.34 16.34
N ILE A 300 31.82 12.37 15.01
CA ILE A 300 31.77 11.14 14.22
C ILE A 300 33.14 10.44 14.19
N TYR A 301 34.19 11.20 13.99
CA TYR A 301 35.54 10.64 14.02
C TYR A 301 35.82 9.93 15.36
N ASN A 302 35.54 10.61 16.48
CA ASN A 302 35.76 10.09 17.81
C ASN A 302 34.93 8.84 18.14
N THR A 303 33.69 8.78 17.65
CA THR A 303 32.76 7.68 17.96
C THR A 303 32.83 6.51 16.97
N ARG A 304 33.16 6.75 15.70
CA ARG A 304 33.07 5.74 14.64
C ARG A 304 34.40 5.38 14.00
N CYS A 305 35.36 6.30 13.95
CA CYS A 305 36.61 6.12 13.17
C CYS A 305 37.82 5.90 14.06
N SER A 306 37.90 6.59 15.20
CA SER A 306 39.10 6.64 16.06
C SER A 306 39.46 5.29 16.69
N ALA A 307 38.51 4.36 16.80
CA ALA A 307 38.76 3.01 17.32
C ALA A 307 39.66 2.18 16.40
N CYS A 308 39.58 2.45 15.08
CA CYS A 308 40.35 1.69 14.08
C CYS A 308 41.45 2.51 13.39
N HIS A 309 41.32 3.85 13.36
CA HIS A 309 42.25 4.75 12.67
C HIS A 309 42.86 5.80 13.58
N ARG A 310 44.14 6.06 13.43
CA ARG A 310 44.87 7.21 13.99
C ARG A 310 45.56 7.96 12.85
N PHE A 311 45.97 9.21 13.13
CA PHE A 311 46.68 10.00 12.13
C PHE A 311 48.12 9.55 11.94
N ASP A 312 48.81 9.18 13.04
CA ASP A 312 50.24 8.99 13.15
C ASP A 312 50.69 7.52 13.23
N ARG A 313 49.79 6.60 13.58
CA ARG A 313 50.15 5.22 13.84
C ARG A 313 49.11 4.21 13.38
N LYS A 314 49.59 3.02 13.05
CA LYS A 314 48.75 1.87 12.74
C LYS A 314 47.99 1.39 13.96
N LEU A 315 46.69 1.15 13.80
CA LEU A 315 45.84 0.40 14.73
C LEU A 315 45.28 -0.83 14.02
N VAL A 316 43.94 -0.89 13.82
CA VAL A 316 43.29 -1.92 13.02
C VAL A 316 43.39 -1.56 11.54
N GLY A 317 43.11 -0.30 11.24
CA GLY A 317 43.26 0.30 9.91
C GLY A 317 44.60 1.02 9.72
N PRO A 318 44.90 1.45 8.48
CA PRO A 318 46.09 2.23 8.16
C PRO A 318 46.03 3.61 8.80
N PRO A 319 47.23 4.23 9.13
CA PRO A 319 47.27 5.60 9.58
C PRO A 319 46.80 6.57 8.49
N TYR A 320 46.12 7.63 8.89
CA TYR A 320 45.58 8.61 7.92
C TYR A 320 46.71 9.34 7.16
N ASN A 321 47.89 9.51 7.78
CA ASN A 321 49.05 10.10 7.11
C ASN A 321 49.52 9.31 5.88
N GLU A 322 49.25 8.02 5.83
CA GLU A 322 49.60 7.15 4.68
C GLU A 322 48.52 7.17 3.59
N VAL A 323 47.28 7.27 3.97
CA VAL A 323 46.16 7.06 3.01
C VAL A 323 45.50 8.35 2.53
N LEU A 324 45.52 9.44 3.31
CA LEU A 324 44.87 10.69 2.90
C LEU A 324 45.59 11.45 1.78
N PRO A 325 46.92 11.35 1.57
CA PRO A 325 47.59 12.03 0.47
C PRO A 325 46.94 11.82 -0.90
N GLN A 326 46.43 10.61 -1.17
CA GLN A 326 45.81 10.26 -2.44
C GLN A 326 44.43 10.94 -2.67
N PHE A 327 43.84 11.49 -1.60
CA PHE A 327 42.52 12.16 -1.65
C PHE A 327 42.65 13.69 -1.63
N ILE A 328 43.85 14.26 -1.57
CA ILE A 328 44.02 15.72 -1.62
C ILE A 328 43.43 16.26 -2.93
N GLY A 329 42.50 17.21 -2.83
CA GLY A 329 41.76 17.77 -3.98
C GLY A 329 40.69 16.84 -4.57
N ARG A 330 40.41 15.70 -3.95
CA ARG A 330 39.44 14.70 -4.42
C ARG A 330 38.51 14.28 -3.28
N MET A 331 37.84 15.26 -2.69
CA MET A 331 36.95 15.02 -1.54
C MET A 331 35.83 14.05 -1.87
N ASP A 332 35.24 14.13 -3.08
CA ASP A 332 34.20 13.21 -3.53
C ASP A 332 34.63 11.74 -3.51
N ALA A 333 35.92 11.48 -3.85
CA ALA A 333 36.49 10.15 -3.81
C ALA A 333 36.66 9.64 -2.37
N LEU A 334 37.01 10.53 -1.42
CA LEU A 334 37.08 10.20 -0.01
C LEU A 334 35.67 9.90 0.57
N GLU A 335 34.67 10.71 0.22
CA GLU A 335 33.29 10.51 0.62
C GLU A 335 32.74 9.17 0.09
N ASP A 336 32.96 8.87 -1.21
CA ASP A 336 32.57 7.58 -1.79
C ASP A 336 33.29 6.41 -1.10
N PHE A 337 34.56 6.56 -0.78
CA PHE A 337 35.32 5.52 -0.09
C PHE A 337 34.79 5.26 1.33
N ILE A 338 34.39 6.28 2.06
CA ILE A 338 33.80 6.13 3.41
C ILE A 338 32.40 5.48 3.32
N MET A 339 31.62 5.83 2.29
CA MET A 339 30.29 5.23 2.07
C MET A 339 30.39 3.78 1.60
N ASN A 340 31.32 3.49 0.69
CA ASN A 340 31.48 2.19 0.04
C ASN A 340 32.93 1.69 0.23
N PRO A 341 33.30 1.23 1.45
CA PRO A 341 34.66 0.81 1.73
C PRO A 341 35.10 -0.36 0.84
N ARG A 342 36.30 -0.25 0.27
CA ARG A 342 36.92 -1.28 -0.57
C ARG A 342 38.29 -1.66 0.01
N PRO A 343 38.72 -2.91 -0.13
CA PRO A 343 40.09 -3.30 0.27
C PRO A 343 41.09 -2.60 -0.67
N VAL A 344 41.91 -1.69 -0.14
CA VAL A 344 42.86 -0.90 -0.93
C VAL A 344 44.32 -1.27 -0.64
N LEU A 345 44.62 -1.70 0.58
CA LEU A 345 46.01 -1.97 1.02
C LEU A 345 46.18 -3.44 1.47
N PRO A 346 47.12 -4.17 0.90
CA PRO A 346 47.48 -5.49 1.39
C PRO A 346 47.92 -5.46 2.86
N GLY A 347 47.44 -6.39 3.66
CA GLY A 347 47.86 -6.50 5.07
C GLY A 347 46.97 -5.74 6.07
N TYR A 348 45.89 -5.12 5.60
CA TYR A 348 44.82 -4.55 6.45
C TYR A 348 43.49 -5.25 6.24
N PRO A 349 42.69 -5.46 7.30
CA PRO A 349 41.35 -5.99 7.15
C PRO A 349 40.47 -5.00 6.36
N PRO A 350 39.45 -5.49 5.63
CA PRO A 350 38.53 -4.60 4.94
C PRO A 350 37.79 -3.72 5.96
N MET A 351 37.70 -2.42 5.66
CA MET A 351 36.95 -1.46 6.47
C MET A 351 35.47 -1.82 6.43
N PRO A 352 34.78 -2.01 7.57
CA PRO A 352 33.35 -2.23 7.58
C PRO A 352 32.57 -0.94 7.21
N ASN A 353 31.44 -1.07 6.52
CA ASN A 353 30.57 0.06 6.28
C ASN A 353 30.00 0.58 7.61
N GLN A 354 30.21 1.86 7.91
CA GLN A 354 29.85 2.49 9.17
C GLN A 354 28.37 2.91 9.25
N GLY A 355 27.59 2.74 8.17
CA GLY A 355 26.17 3.11 8.12
C GLY A 355 25.93 4.61 8.26
N LEU A 356 26.91 5.45 7.89
CA LEU A 356 26.80 6.91 7.97
C LEU A 356 25.91 7.47 6.88
N LYS A 357 25.13 8.50 7.20
CA LYS A 357 24.34 9.24 6.23
C LYS A 357 25.25 10.14 5.36
N PRO A 358 24.83 10.53 4.14
CA PRO A 358 25.66 11.37 3.26
C PRO A 358 26.13 12.69 3.89
N ALA A 359 25.33 13.32 4.76
CA ALA A 359 25.72 14.53 5.47
C ALA A 359 26.80 14.25 6.55
N GLU A 360 26.73 13.12 7.24
CA GLU A 360 27.68 12.66 8.23
C GLU A 360 29.02 12.30 7.57
N VAL A 361 28.97 11.65 6.41
CA VAL A 361 30.14 11.31 5.60
C VAL A 361 30.89 12.57 5.19
N ARG A 362 30.17 13.58 4.67
CA ARG A 362 30.77 14.89 4.31
C ARG A 362 31.44 15.58 5.49
N ALA A 363 30.75 15.58 6.64
CA ALA A 363 31.27 16.20 7.85
C ALA A 363 32.55 15.54 8.34
N VAL A 364 32.58 14.19 8.43
CA VAL A 364 33.76 13.46 8.89
C VAL A 364 34.90 13.48 7.88
N ALA A 365 34.61 13.38 6.58
CA ALA A 365 35.62 13.48 5.52
C ALA A 365 36.33 14.84 5.55
N LYS A 366 35.54 15.92 5.70
CA LYS A 366 36.10 17.26 5.86
C LYS A 366 36.97 17.39 7.11
N TYR A 367 36.46 16.93 8.27
CA TYR A 367 37.23 16.98 9.52
C TYR A 367 38.57 16.24 9.42
N ILE A 368 38.56 15.02 8.93
CA ILE A 368 39.78 14.19 8.79
C ILE A 368 40.78 14.87 7.85
N MET A 369 40.33 15.44 6.74
CA MET A 369 41.17 16.14 5.79
C MET A 369 41.77 17.45 6.38
N ASP A 370 40.94 18.22 7.09
CA ASP A 370 41.35 19.49 7.72
C ASP A 370 42.41 19.23 8.81
N VAL A 371 42.23 18.21 9.67
CA VAL A 371 43.22 17.80 10.67
C VAL A 371 44.53 17.34 10.02
N TYR A 372 44.45 16.52 8.98
CA TYR A 372 45.61 16.06 8.23
C TYR A 372 46.41 17.22 7.62
N LEU A 373 45.74 18.18 6.99
CA LEU A 373 46.38 19.34 6.35
C LEU A 373 46.99 20.29 7.38
N SER A 374 46.37 20.47 8.55
CA SER A 374 46.90 21.31 9.63
C SER A 374 48.16 20.70 10.23
N THR A 375 48.13 19.41 10.55
CA THR A 375 49.30 18.68 11.11
C THR A 375 50.51 18.73 10.15
N ARG A 376 50.25 18.61 8.84
CA ARG A 376 51.29 18.71 7.82
C ARG A 376 51.90 20.10 7.72
N LYS A 377 51.11 21.18 7.87
CA LYS A 377 51.60 22.56 7.87
C LYS A 377 52.49 22.86 9.08
N GLU A 378 52.15 22.30 10.25
CA GLU A 378 52.98 22.44 11.44
C GLU A 378 54.33 21.70 11.30
N ALA A 379 54.32 20.49 10.77
CA ALA A 379 55.55 19.72 10.53
C ALA A 379 56.51 20.44 9.54
N VAL A 380 55.98 21.10 8.53
CA VAL A 380 56.81 21.89 7.57
C VAL A 380 57.39 23.16 8.22
N LYS A 381 56.66 23.81 9.14
CA LYS A 381 57.12 24.99 9.88
C LYS A 381 58.26 24.64 10.83
N ASP A 382 58.21 23.51 11.50
CA ASP A 382 59.22 23.05 12.44
C ASP A 382 60.55 22.64 11.73
N THR A 383 60.44 22.05 10.55
CA THR A 383 61.64 21.71 9.74
C THR A 383 62.32 22.96 9.17
N THR A 384 61.58 24.01 8.85
CA THR A 384 62.15 25.29 8.36
C THR A 384 62.82 26.07 9.51
N LYS A 385 62.32 25.93 10.74
CA LYS A 385 62.93 26.55 11.94
C LYS A 385 64.18 25.84 12.46
N ALA A 386 64.34 24.56 12.16
CA ALA A 386 65.50 23.77 12.56
C ALA A 386 66.70 23.88 11.56
N SER A 387 66.46 24.49 10.40
CA SER A 387 67.46 24.69 9.32
C SER A 387 67.93 26.17 9.19
N SER A 388 67.44 27.05 10.03
CA SER A 388 67.91 28.44 10.19
C SER A 388 68.67 28.64 11.50
#